data_cf8a79db09aa44ddbf0228ce51d861c4
#
_entry.id   cf8a79db09aa44ddbf0228ce51d861c4
#
_cell.length_a   1.000
_cell.length_b   1.000
_cell.length_c   1.000
_cell.angle_alpha   90.00
_cell.angle_beta   90.00
_cell.angle_gamma   90.00
#
_symmetry.space_group_name_H-M   'P 1'
#
loop_
_entity.id
_entity.type
_entity.pdbx_description
1 polymer ?
#
loop_
_entity_poly.entity_id
_entity_poly.type
_entity_poly.pdbx_seq_one_letter_code
_entity_poly.pdbx_strand_id
1 'polypeptide(L)'
;MKKIIEFLLCYALIPFLSSIIGFLLAIFDLEKLNFIVVPLVAVLFYILFRKKLKNSFWIIGIILSVLGVSFTVMMFISSGNVEGVLMSYFSYLVLPFAPLLLMFSLMAKNIQLYLIVFLTYITMFVTSAIINKVAVKKVIIVLMVIFLGGCFDSYLYMNRPSVKYGGHGFKYMHGYSSTDFTYYTVYSDNSKLAVLTEESELIIENEEDMPILDGAEACYPLYAAFARAAYKDIDIIEKEWIEKGENVWKNGKIVSFTNSINAFDRLIYGKEDDDRVDMFFGAKPSASQLEEAKNMKVELNITPIAKEAFVFFVTEDNPIDNISSEDIKAIYHGDITNWKQLGGKDEEILAFQRPKNSGSQTMMEYFMGDVSLKEPQTYEVVGAMEGVITKVAQFNSEKGAMGYSFRYFVEELNQEKNVKLLSVDGISPSIENIENGTYPLVTNVCLITRKDDSNPYVEKMKEFILSDQGQRIVKETGYSRVN
;
A
#
# COMPACT_ATOMS: atom_id res chain seq x y z
N MET A 1 -15.96 5.83 46.47
CA MET A 1 -15.96 7.12 45.73
C MET A 1 -14.55 7.74 45.56
N LYS A 2 -13.77 7.98 46.63
CA LYS A 2 -12.42 8.58 46.53
C LYS A 2 -11.45 7.78 45.61
N LYS A 3 -11.36 6.45 45.77
CA LYS A 3 -10.48 5.61 44.94
C LYS A 3 -10.89 5.60 43.45
N ILE A 4 -12.18 5.69 43.14
CA ILE A 4 -12.68 5.77 41.76
C ILE A 4 -12.27 7.10 41.14
N ILE A 5 -12.36 8.20 41.89
CA ILE A 5 -11.91 9.52 41.43
C ILE A 5 -10.40 9.52 41.17
N GLU A 6 -9.61 8.92 42.09
CA GLU A 6 -8.15 8.78 41.85
C GLU A 6 -7.84 7.98 40.60
N PHE A 7 -8.57 6.89 40.36
CA PHE A 7 -8.42 6.06 39.16
C PHE A 7 -8.76 6.87 37.88
N LEU A 8 -9.91 7.55 37.87
CA LEU A 8 -10.32 8.38 36.73
C LEU A 8 -9.34 9.52 36.43
N LEU A 9 -8.77 10.13 37.49
CA LEU A 9 -7.73 11.14 37.33
C LEU A 9 -6.46 10.56 36.70
N CYS A 10 -5.97 9.42 37.20
CA CYS A 10 -4.74 8.81 36.73
C CYS A 10 -4.89 8.14 35.36
N TYR A 11 -6.01 7.47 35.10
CA TYR A 11 -6.24 6.72 33.86
C TYR A 11 -6.77 7.59 32.73
N ALA A 12 -7.71 8.51 33.01
CA ALA A 12 -8.41 9.22 31.97
C ALA A 12 -8.04 10.70 31.87
N LEU A 13 -8.27 11.48 32.92
CA LEU A 13 -8.22 12.95 32.81
C LEU A 13 -6.82 13.47 32.53
N ILE A 14 -5.80 13.03 33.29
CA ILE A 14 -4.42 13.49 33.12
C ILE A 14 -3.86 13.12 31.74
N PRO A 15 -3.96 11.84 31.28
CA PRO A 15 -3.57 11.47 29.94
C PRO A 15 -4.31 12.24 28.84
N PHE A 16 -5.64 12.42 28.98
CA PHE A 16 -6.43 13.15 28.00
C PHE A 16 -5.97 14.61 27.85
N LEU A 17 -5.80 15.32 28.98
CA LEU A 17 -5.33 16.71 28.94
C LEU A 17 -3.92 16.84 28.37
N SER A 18 -3.03 15.90 28.67
CA SER A 18 -1.67 15.89 28.09
C SER A 18 -1.67 15.58 26.60
N SER A 19 -2.59 14.71 26.17
CA SER A 19 -2.70 14.32 24.74
C SER A 19 -3.26 15.44 23.86
N ILE A 20 -4.03 16.38 24.39
CA ILE A 20 -4.46 17.58 23.66
C ILE A 20 -3.25 18.41 23.24
N ILE A 21 -2.28 18.59 24.13
CA ILE A 21 -1.04 19.33 23.78
C ILE A 21 -0.26 18.58 22.70
N GLY A 22 -0.18 17.25 22.81
CA GLY A 22 0.46 16.43 21.80
C GLY A 22 -0.22 16.47 20.44
N PHE A 23 -1.55 16.52 20.41
CA PHE A 23 -2.34 16.72 19.20
C PHE A 23 -2.00 18.05 18.53
N LEU A 24 -1.93 19.13 19.29
CA LEU A 24 -1.54 20.43 18.77
C LEU A 24 -0.12 20.43 18.19
N LEU A 25 0.83 19.77 18.85
CA LEU A 25 2.19 19.62 18.31
C LEU A 25 2.21 18.85 16.99
N ALA A 26 1.38 17.84 16.84
CA ALA A 26 1.30 17.07 15.59
C ALA A 26 0.71 17.88 14.42
N ILE A 27 -0.25 18.80 14.68
CA ILE A 27 -0.79 19.72 13.67
C ILE A 27 0.30 20.65 13.10
N PHE A 28 1.30 21.00 13.91
CA PHE A 28 2.41 21.88 13.48
C PHE A 28 3.67 21.11 13.03
N ASP A 29 3.53 19.83 12.65
CA ASP A 29 4.63 18.93 12.24
C ASP A 29 5.75 18.76 13.30
N LEU A 30 5.39 18.94 14.57
CA LEU A 30 6.28 18.80 15.72
C LEU A 30 6.04 17.49 16.49
N GLU A 31 5.52 16.47 15.81
CA GLU A 31 5.09 15.20 16.43
C GLU A 31 6.23 14.49 17.18
N LYS A 32 7.49 14.66 16.77
CA LYS A 32 8.66 14.08 17.46
C LYS A 32 8.81 14.60 18.90
N LEU A 33 8.36 15.81 19.18
CA LEU A 33 8.40 16.38 20.52
C LEU A 33 7.42 15.70 21.48
N ASN A 34 6.44 14.95 20.98
CA ASN A 34 5.45 14.24 21.80
C ASN A 34 6.09 13.23 22.76
N PHE A 35 7.22 12.63 22.41
CA PHE A 35 7.96 11.73 23.31
C PHE A 35 8.45 12.40 24.60
N ILE A 36 8.59 13.72 24.61
CA ILE A 36 9.05 14.49 25.76
C ILE A 36 7.89 15.32 26.35
N VAL A 37 7.17 16.05 25.51
CA VAL A 37 6.19 17.04 25.97
C VAL A 37 4.99 16.38 26.61
N VAL A 38 4.42 15.34 26.02
CA VAL A 38 3.23 14.67 26.57
C VAL A 38 3.50 14.06 27.97
N PRO A 39 4.59 13.28 28.20
CA PRO A 39 4.95 12.82 29.52
C PRO A 39 5.20 13.96 30.54
N LEU A 40 5.89 15.04 30.14
CA LEU A 40 6.15 16.16 31.04
C LEU A 40 4.86 16.91 31.43
N VAL A 41 3.96 17.14 30.49
CA VAL A 41 2.66 17.77 30.74
C VAL A 41 1.81 16.89 31.68
N ALA A 42 1.84 15.57 31.47
CA ALA A 42 1.15 14.64 32.38
C ALA A 42 1.72 14.70 33.81
N VAL A 43 3.03 14.82 33.96
CA VAL A 43 3.67 15.03 35.28
C VAL A 43 3.24 16.35 35.91
N LEU A 44 3.16 17.43 35.14
CA LEU A 44 2.67 18.73 35.64
C LEU A 44 1.24 18.63 36.14
N PHE A 45 0.32 18.03 35.38
CA PHE A 45 -1.06 17.80 35.83
C PHE A 45 -1.11 16.87 37.04
N TYR A 46 -0.27 15.84 37.07
CA TYR A 46 -0.16 14.96 38.26
C TYR A 46 0.20 15.75 39.50
N ILE A 47 1.21 16.63 39.44
CA ILE A 47 1.62 17.48 40.57
C ILE A 47 0.50 18.43 40.97
N LEU A 48 -0.23 19.02 40.05
CA LEU A 48 -1.38 19.86 40.36
C LEU A 48 -2.48 19.13 41.11
N PHE A 49 -2.76 17.87 40.76
CA PHE A 49 -3.79 17.06 41.38
C PHE A 49 -3.29 16.22 42.59
N ARG A 50 -2.00 16.32 42.95
CA ARG A 50 -1.35 15.44 43.96
C ARG A 50 -2.11 15.29 45.28
N LYS A 51 -2.78 16.37 45.75
CA LYS A 51 -3.57 16.33 46.99
C LYS A 51 -4.73 15.32 46.95
N LYS A 52 -5.20 14.97 45.77
CA LYS A 52 -6.28 14.02 45.48
C LYS A 52 -5.77 12.61 45.13
N LEU A 53 -4.46 12.41 45.00
CA LEU A 53 -3.83 11.22 44.40
C LEU A 53 -2.98 10.42 45.44
N LYS A 54 -3.54 10.16 46.62
CA LYS A 54 -2.81 9.51 47.75
C LYS A 54 -2.40 8.04 47.44
N ASN A 55 -3.21 7.31 46.70
CA ASN A 55 -2.97 5.89 46.32
C ASN A 55 -2.47 5.70 44.90
N SER A 56 -2.09 6.77 44.25
CA SER A 56 -1.75 6.82 42.79
C SER A 56 -0.64 5.84 42.40
N PHE A 57 0.33 5.60 43.27
CA PHE A 57 1.42 4.65 42.97
C PHE A 57 0.88 3.26 42.61
N TRP A 58 -0.02 2.72 43.42
CA TRP A 58 -0.61 1.41 43.17
C TRP A 58 -1.56 1.44 41.96
N ILE A 59 -2.34 2.52 41.82
CA ILE A 59 -3.28 2.68 40.73
C ILE A 59 -2.53 2.74 39.37
N ILE A 60 -1.50 3.58 39.27
CA ILE A 60 -0.70 3.69 38.03
C ILE A 60 0.07 2.40 37.74
N GLY A 61 0.58 1.75 38.80
CA GLY A 61 1.24 0.44 38.70
C GLY A 61 0.30 -0.65 38.13
N ILE A 62 -0.96 -0.67 38.53
CA ILE A 62 -1.98 -1.58 37.98
C ILE A 62 -2.27 -1.22 36.51
N ILE A 63 -2.46 0.06 36.21
CA ILE A 63 -2.72 0.52 34.83
C ILE A 63 -1.58 0.09 33.91
N LEU A 64 -0.33 0.35 34.30
CA LEU A 64 0.86 -0.07 33.54
C LEU A 64 0.93 -1.58 33.33
N SER A 65 0.60 -2.35 34.40
CA SER A 65 0.62 -3.82 34.30
C SER A 65 -0.45 -4.33 33.35
N VAL A 66 -1.67 -3.80 33.42
CA VAL A 66 -2.76 -4.17 32.50
C VAL A 66 -2.42 -3.80 31.06
N LEU A 67 -1.95 -2.56 30.82
CA LEU A 67 -1.55 -2.13 29.47
C LEU A 67 -0.38 -2.96 28.95
N GLY A 68 0.65 -3.19 29.77
CA GLY A 68 1.82 -3.97 29.36
C GLY A 68 1.45 -5.40 29.00
N VAL A 69 0.73 -6.11 29.87
CA VAL A 69 0.31 -7.50 29.62
C VAL A 69 -0.60 -7.56 28.38
N SER A 70 -1.59 -6.66 28.26
CA SER A 70 -2.49 -6.64 27.10
C SER A 70 -1.73 -6.37 25.81
N PHE A 71 -0.78 -5.44 25.82
CA PHE A 71 0.06 -5.13 24.65
C PHE A 71 0.91 -6.33 24.26
N THR A 72 1.64 -6.93 25.21
CA THR A 72 2.50 -8.11 24.95
C THR A 72 1.69 -9.30 24.43
N VAL A 73 0.52 -9.58 25.01
CA VAL A 73 -0.35 -10.66 24.52
C VAL A 73 -0.82 -10.38 23.09
N MET A 74 -1.26 -9.17 22.79
CA MET A 74 -1.69 -8.80 21.44
C MET A 74 -0.53 -8.82 20.44
N MET A 75 0.65 -8.35 20.82
CA MET A 75 1.88 -8.44 20.01
C MET A 75 2.25 -9.89 19.71
N PHE A 76 2.16 -10.77 20.70
CA PHE A 76 2.44 -12.19 20.53
C PHE A 76 1.46 -12.85 19.54
N ILE A 77 0.14 -12.64 19.73
CA ILE A 77 -0.89 -13.23 18.85
C ILE A 77 -0.80 -12.63 17.42
N SER A 78 -0.49 -11.33 17.28
CA SER A 78 -0.33 -10.66 15.98
C SER A 78 1.05 -10.86 15.35
N SER A 79 1.90 -11.71 15.94
CA SER A 79 3.29 -11.90 15.48
C SER A 79 4.07 -10.59 15.34
N GLY A 80 3.84 -9.64 16.24
CA GLY A 80 4.51 -8.34 16.25
C GLY A 80 3.88 -7.27 15.36
N ASN A 81 2.78 -7.56 14.69
CA ASN A 81 2.09 -6.57 13.86
C ASN A 81 1.26 -5.60 14.72
N VAL A 82 1.60 -4.31 14.67
CA VAL A 82 0.91 -3.23 15.42
C VAL A 82 -0.22 -2.57 14.63
N GLU A 83 -0.44 -2.94 13.38
CA GLU A 83 -1.41 -2.33 12.47
C GLU A 83 -2.61 -3.25 12.17
N GLY A 84 -2.60 -4.48 12.72
CA GLY A 84 -3.66 -5.46 12.51
C GLY A 84 -4.93 -5.16 13.31
N VAL A 85 -6.06 -5.79 12.88
CA VAL A 85 -7.37 -5.67 13.54
C VAL A 85 -7.29 -5.99 15.05
N LEU A 86 -6.48 -6.96 15.45
CA LEU A 86 -6.30 -7.31 16.85
C LEU A 86 -5.71 -6.16 17.66
N MET A 87 -4.71 -5.45 17.09
CA MET A 87 -4.11 -4.29 17.76
C MET A 87 -5.06 -3.09 17.80
N SER A 88 -6.04 -3.00 16.90
CA SER A 88 -7.07 -1.96 17.01
C SER A 88 -7.90 -2.08 18.30
N TYR A 89 -8.08 -3.28 18.84
CA TYR A 89 -8.70 -3.45 20.18
C TYR A 89 -7.87 -2.86 21.31
N PHE A 90 -6.52 -2.84 21.19
CA PHE A 90 -5.68 -2.15 22.17
C PHE A 90 -5.94 -0.65 22.21
N SER A 91 -6.37 -0.05 21.10
CA SER A 91 -6.74 1.36 21.02
C SER A 91 -7.86 1.74 21.99
N TYR A 92 -8.78 0.82 22.32
CA TYR A 92 -9.81 1.06 23.34
C TYR A 92 -9.22 1.19 24.75
N LEU A 93 -8.13 0.48 25.06
CA LEU A 93 -7.43 0.60 26.34
C LEU A 93 -6.65 1.90 26.46
N VAL A 94 -6.26 2.49 25.34
CA VAL A 94 -5.55 3.79 25.29
C VAL A 94 -6.46 4.95 24.89
N LEU A 95 -7.78 4.77 24.89
CA LEU A 95 -8.78 5.79 24.60
C LEU A 95 -8.58 7.12 25.39
N PRO A 96 -8.00 7.13 26.61
CA PRO A 96 -7.64 8.40 27.26
C PRO A 96 -6.69 9.29 26.47
N PHE A 97 -5.98 8.73 25.49
CA PHE A 97 -5.15 9.47 24.54
C PHE A 97 -5.88 9.75 23.21
N ALA A 98 -7.21 9.80 23.18
CA ALA A 98 -8.02 9.94 21.96
C ALA A 98 -7.55 11.04 20.99
N PRO A 99 -7.17 12.26 21.42
CA PRO A 99 -6.62 13.26 20.52
C PRO A 99 -5.38 12.79 19.75
N LEU A 100 -4.41 12.18 20.43
CA LEU A 100 -3.23 11.60 19.80
C LEU A 100 -3.56 10.35 18.99
N LEU A 101 -4.45 9.49 19.50
CA LEU A 101 -4.89 8.28 18.82
C LEU A 101 -5.44 8.62 17.43
N LEU A 102 -6.27 9.65 17.31
CA LEU A 102 -6.81 10.10 16.04
C LEU A 102 -5.69 10.49 15.07
N MET A 103 -4.77 11.36 15.48
CA MET A 103 -3.68 11.84 14.62
C MET A 103 -2.71 10.74 14.21
N PHE A 104 -2.22 9.95 15.18
CA PHE A 104 -1.21 8.93 14.89
C PHE A 104 -1.77 7.76 14.10
N SER A 105 -3.07 7.43 14.24
CA SER A 105 -3.74 6.44 13.39
C SER A 105 -3.86 6.92 11.96
N LEU A 106 -4.22 8.19 11.73
CA LEU A 106 -4.25 8.80 10.38
C LEU A 106 -2.87 8.83 9.72
N MET A 107 -1.80 8.99 10.51
CA MET A 107 -0.42 9.01 10.03
C MET A 107 0.22 7.61 9.93
N ALA A 108 -0.53 6.54 10.21
CA ALA A 108 -0.01 5.16 10.30
C ALA A 108 1.22 5.02 11.23
N LYS A 109 1.25 5.79 12.33
CA LYS A 109 2.36 5.84 13.30
C LYS A 109 1.98 5.21 14.65
N ASN A 110 1.19 4.14 14.66
CA ASN A 110 0.64 3.51 15.86
C ASN A 110 1.70 3.10 16.89
N ILE A 111 2.85 2.57 16.47
CA ILE A 111 3.92 2.21 17.39
C ILE A 111 4.44 3.43 18.17
N GLN A 112 4.55 4.58 17.54
CA GLN A 112 4.97 5.82 18.20
C GLN A 112 3.96 6.27 19.23
N LEU A 113 2.67 6.17 18.93
CA LEU A 113 1.59 6.43 19.89
C LEU A 113 1.74 5.54 21.13
N TYR A 114 1.88 4.23 20.95
CA TYR A 114 1.99 3.30 22.08
C TYR A 114 3.21 3.59 22.94
N LEU A 115 4.35 3.92 22.33
CA LEU A 115 5.55 4.34 23.07
C LEU A 115 5.29 5.61 23.89
N ILE A 116 4.60 6.62 23.35
CA ILE A 116 4.24 7.85 24.09
C ILE A 116 3.32 7.52 25.27
N VAL A 117 2.35 6.64 25.07
CA VAL A 117 1.45 6.17 26.14
C VAL A 117 2.23 5.53 27.29
N PHE A 118 3.10 4.56 26.98
CA PHE A 118 3.92 3.89 27.99
C PHE A 118 4.87 4.86 28.69
N LEU A 119 5.56 5.72 27.98
CA LEU A 119 6.44 6.75 28.56
C LEU A 119 5.67 7.67 29.51
N THR A 120 4.45 8.06 29.13
CA THR A 120 3.59 8.91 29.96
C THR A 120 3.25 8.22 31.29
N TYR A 121 2.80 6.98 31.25
CA TYR A 121 2.48 6.26 32.47
C TYR A 121 3.73 5.90 33.31
N ILE A 122 4.86 5.59 32.70
CA ILE A 122 6.12 5.34 33.41
C ILE A 122 6.59 6.61 34.14
N THR A 123 6.53 7.77 33.50
CA THR A 123 6.93 9.04 34.15
C THR A 123 5.98 9.41 35.29
N MET A 124 4.68 9.23 35.12
CA MET A 124 3.70 9.39 36.20
C MET A 124 3.95 8.41 37.33
N PHE A 125 4.27 7.15 37.06
CA PHE A 125 4.58 6.11 38.06
C PHE A 125 5.80 6.49 38.88
N VAL A 126 6.90 6.88 38.25
CA VAL A 126 8.13 7.31 38.93
C VAL A 126 7.87 8.57 39.78
N THR A 127 7.14 9.54 39.23
CA THR A 127 6.78 10.76 39.94
C THR A 127 5.92 10.43 41.18
N SER A 128 4.95 9.52 41.03
CA SER A 128 4.11 9.09 42.16
C SER A 128 4.92 8.37 43.25
N ALA A 129 5.92 7.58 42.85
CA ALA A 129 6.81 6.89 43.79
C ALA A 129 7.65 7.89 44.61
N ILE A 130 8.18 8.92 43.94
CA ILE A 130 8.95 10.00 44.58
C ILE A 130 8.08 10.75 45.59
N ILE A 131 6.91 11.22 45.17
CA ILE A 131 6.00 11.99 46.02
C ILE A 131 5.48 11.20 47.20
N ASN A 132 5.18 9.90 47.02
CA ASN A 132 4.69 9.03 48.06
C ASN A 132 5.81 8.33 48.88
N LYS A 133 7.08 8.69 48.61
CA LYS A 133 8.26 8.14 49.30
C LYS A 133 8.30 6.59 49.32
N VAL A 134 7.97 5.99 48.18
CA VAL A 134 7.96 4.54 48.02
C VAL A 134 9.40 3.99 48.01
N ALA A 135 9.63 2.85 48.62
CA ALA A 135 10.94 2.21 48.69
C ALA A 135 11.47 1.95 47.24
N VAL A 136 12.67 2.44 46.94
CA VAL A 136 13.34 2.36 45.63
C VAL A 136 13.34 0.93 45.09
N LYS A 137 13.57 -0.08 45.94
CA LYS A 137 13.55 -1.50 45.55
C LYS A 137 12.23 -1.92 44.87
N LYS A 138 11.08 -1.44 45.36
CA LYS A 138 9.76 -1.74 44.76
C LYS A 138 9.59 -1.09 43.39
N VAL A 139 10.11 0.13 43.23
CA VAL A 139 10.07 0.85 41.95
C VAL A 139 10.94 0.14 40.92
N ILE A 140 12.16 -0.24 41.30
CA ILE A 140 13.08 -0.97 40.41
C ILE A 140 12.49 -2.29 39.93
N ILE A 141 11.85 -3.08 40.83
CA ILE A 141 11.24 -4.35 40.42
C ILE A 141 10.17 -4.14 39.34
N VAL A 142 9.29 -3.15 39.50
CA VAL A 142 8.24 -2.87 38.53
C VAL A 142 8.85 -2.39 37.18
N LEU A 143 9.83 -1.49 37.22
CA LEU A 143 10.52 -0.99 36.01
C LEU A 143 11.29 -2.11 35.31
N MET A 144 11.90 -3.06 36.05
CA MET A 144 12.56 -4.21 35.43
C MET A 144 11.56 -5.12 34.68
N VAL A 145 10.39 -5.38 35.26
CA VAL A 145 9.34 -6.17 34.60
C VAL A 145 8.87 -5.49 33.33
N ILE A 146 8.63 -4.16 33.39
CA ILE A 146 8.23 -3.37 32.21
C ILE A 146 9.34 -3.39 31.14
N PHE A 147 10.60 -3.25 31.55
CA PHE A 147 11.75 -3.29 30.65
C PHE A 147 11.89 -4.65 29.95
N LEU A 148 11.76 -5.76 30.70
CA LEU A 148 11.82 -7.10 30.11
C LEU A 148 10.67 -7.36 29.14
N GLY A 149 9.44 -6.92 29.50
CA GLY A 149 8.28 -6.95 28.60
C GLY A 149 8.55 -6.14 27.32
N GLY A 150 9.05 -4.91 27.47
CA GLY A 150 9.41 -4.05 26.33
C GLY A 150 10.53 -4.61 25.44
N CYS A 151 11.50 -5.33 26.01
CA CYS A 151 12.52 -6.04 25.23
C CYS A 151 11.89 -7.17 24.39
N PHE A 152 10.96 -7.94 25.00
CA PHE A 152 10.25 -9.00 24.30
C PHE A 152 9.33 -8.42 23.21
N ASP A 153 8.58 -7.38 23.50
CA ASP A 153 7.73 -6.70 22.51
C ASP A 153 8.56 -6.10 21.36
N SER A 154 9.73 -5.53 21.67
CA SER A 154 10.68 -5.03 20.66
C SER A 154 11.23 -6.17 19.80
N TYR A 155 11.54 -7.33 20.41
CA TYR A 155 11.93 -8.51 19.67
C TYR A 155 10.83 -8.96 18.71
N LEU A 156 9.59 -9.07 19.16
CA LEU A 156 8.44 -9.43 18.31
C LEU A 156 8.26 -8.41 17.18
N TYR A 157 8.31 -7.12 17.50
CA TYR A 157 8.15 -6.04 16.52
C TYR A 157 9.24 -6.07 15.44
N MET A 158 10.50 -6.25 15.82
CA MET A 158 11.64 -6.30 14.89
C MET A 158 11.65 -7.56 14.02
N ASN A 159 11.08 -8.66 14.53
CA ASN A 159 10.97 -9.92 13.79
C ASN A 159 9.58 -10.17 13.21
N ARG A 160 8.69 -9.15 13.22
CA ARG A 160 7.38 -9.32 12.61
C ARG A 160 7.50 -9.61 11.11
N PRO A 161 6.55 -10.37 10.54
CA PRO A 161 6.61 -10.75 9.13
C PRO A 161 6.81 -9.58 8.16
N SER A 162 6.14 -8.45 8.44
CA SER A 162 6.29 -7.23 7.64
C SER A 162 7.71 -6.65 7.58
N VAL A 163 8.53 -6.82 8.64
CA VAL A 163 9.94 -6.41 8.64
C VAL A 163 10.82 -7.52 8.08
N LYS A 164 10.61 -8.75 8.56
CA LYS A 164 11.39 -9.93 8.15
C LYS A 164 11.32 -10.17 6.65
N TYR A 165 10.19 -9.82 6.02
CA TYR A 165 9.90 -10.04 4.60
C TYR A 165 9.83 -8.75 3.77
N GLY A 166 10.47 -7.67 4.22
CA GLY A 166 10.55 -6.41 3.48
C GLY A 166 9.23 -5.63 3.36
N GLY A 167 8.26 -5.92 4.23
CA GLY A 167 6.96 -5.27 4.19
C GLY A 167 7.03 -3.82 4.67
N HIS A 168 7.07 -2.88 3.77
CA HIS A 168 6.69 -1.50 4.04
C HIS A 168 5.16 -1.41 3.97
N GLY A 169 4.48 -1.63 5.12
CA GLY A 169 3.04 -1.44 5.20
C GLY A 169 2.65 -0.04 4.75
N PHE A 170 1.65 0.06 3.90
CA PHE A 170 0.81 1.24 3.69
C PHE A 170 1.43 2.61 3.33
N LYS A 171 2.50 2.70 2.56
CA LYS A 171 2.73 3.91 1.78
C LYS A 171 1.63 4.13 0.71
N TYR A 172 0.74 3.17 0.58
CA TYR A 172 -0.23 3.05 -0.49
C TYR A 172 -1.61 3.68 -0.22
N MET A 173 -1.87 4.23 0.96
CA MET A 173 -3.17 4.84 1.26
C MET A 173 -3.49 6.10 0.43
N HIS A 174 -2.54 6.59 -0.38
CA HIS A 174 -2.72 7.78 -1.22
C HIS A 174 -2.38 7.55 -2.70
N GLY A 175 -2.40 6.30 -3.18
CA GLY A 175 -2.15 6.02 -4.60
C GLY A 175 -0.69 6.10 -5.05
N TYR A 176 0.25 6.37 -4.18
CA TYR A 176 1.67 6.44 -4.54
C TYR A 176 2.31 5.05 -4.57
N SER A 177 2.92 4.75 -5.69
CA SER A 177 3.92 3.69 -5.84
C SER A 177 5.30 4.22 -5.42
N SER A 178 6.18 3.32 -4.96
CA SER A 178 7.61 3.60 -4.83
C SER A 178 8.38 3.39 -6.14
N THR A 179 7.70 2.99 -7.21
CA THR A 179 8.29 2.86 -8.55
C THR A 179 8.83 4.21 -9.02
N ASP A 180 10.07 4.22 -9.47
CA ASP A 180 10.70 5.44 -9.99
C ASP A 180 10.28 5.70 -11.44
N PHE A 181 9.36 6.62 -11.62
CA PHE A 181 8.90 7.06 -12.94
C PHE A 181 9.64 8.29 -13.48
N THR A 182 10.73 8.73 -12.86
CA THR A 182 11.47 9.93 -13.28
C THR A 182 11.77 9.98 -14.77
N TYR A 183 12.09 8.82 -15.37
CA TYR A 183 12.39 8.72 -16.80
C TYR A 183 11.16 8.48 -17.70
N TYR A 184 9.98 8.31 -17.12
CA TYR A 184 8.75 8.01 -17.86
C TYR A 184 7.69 9.11 -17.78
N THR A 185 7.99 10.24 -17.12
CA THR A 185 7.10 11.39 -17.15
C THR A 185 7.16 12.10 -18.51
N VAL A 186 6.05 12.69 -18.93
CA VAL A 186 5.98 13.40 -20.22
C VAL A 186 6.93 14.60 -20.29
N TYR A 187 7.32 15.16 -19.14
CA TYR A 187 8.23 16.30 -19.00
C TYR A 187 9.69 15.90 -18.67
N SER A 188 10.03 14.62 -18.71
CA SER A 188 11.40 14.17 -18.44
C SER A 188 12.37 14.57 -19.54
N ASP A 189 13.45 15.25 -19.19
CA ASP A 189 14.53 15.63 -20.12
C ASP A 189 15.29 14.40 -20.68
N ASN A 190 15.37 13.32 -19.88
CA ASN A 190 16.01 12.05 -20.21
C ASN A 190 14.94 10.94 -20.40
N SER A 191 13.88 11.26 -21.11
CA SER A 191 12.73 10.37 -21.26
C SER A 191 13.08 9.04 -21.91
N LYS A 192 12.54 7.95 -21.33
CA LYS A 192 12.54 6.59 -21.90
C LYS A 192 11.19 6.24 -22.55
N LEU A 193 10.29 7.20 -22.68
CA LEU A 193 9.04 6.98 -23.38
C LEU A 193 9.29 6.64 -24.86
N ALA A 194 8.48 5.76 -25.40
CA ALA A 194 8.45 5.52 -26.84
C ALA A 194 8.14 6.80 -27.60
N VAL A 195 8.82 7.03 -28.72
CA VAL A 195 8.71 8.25 -29.53
C VAL A 195 8.46 7.88 -30.99
N LEU A 196 7.48 8.51 -31.62
CA LEU A 196 7.27 8.38 -33.06
C LEU A 196 8.45 9.02 -33.84
N THR A 197 8.90 8.35 -34.86
CA THR A 197 9.93 8.84 -35.78
C THR A 197 9.38 9.74 -36.87
N GLU A 198 8.07 9.75 -37.08
CA GLU A 198 7.33 10.57 -37.98
C GLU A 198 6.34 11.48 -37.27
N GLU A 199 5.72 12.41 -38.02
CA GLU A 199 4.68 13.29 -37.50
C GLU A 199 3.44 12.49 -37.06
N SER A 200 2.88 12.86 -35.94
CA SER A 200 1.71 12.16 -35.37
C SER A 200 0.46 12.40 -36.22
N GLU A 201 -0.31 11.33 -36.45
CA GLU A 201 -1.61 11.40 -37.12
C GLU A 201 -2.66 12.17 -36.35
N LEU A 202 -2.47 12.33 -35.03
CA LEU A 202 -3.35 13.05 -34.13
C LEU A 202 -2.55 14.10 -33.35
N ILE A 203 -2.96 15.37 -33.47
CA ILE A 203 -2.47 16.44 -32.58
C ILE A 203 -3.68 17.14 -31.95
N ILE A 204 -3.72 17.19 -30.63
CA ILE A 204 -4.71 17.93 -29.85
C ILE A 204 -4.04 19.23 -29.42
N GLU A 205 -4.53 20.36 -29.92
CA GLU A 205 -3.88 21.67 -29.83
C GLU A 205 -4.13 22.35 -28.50
N ASN A 206 -5.37 22.24 -27.95
CA ASN A 206 -5.79 23.00 -26.80
C ASN A 206 -5.82 22.10 -25.55
N GLU A 207 -5.37 22.62 -24.45
CA GLU A 207 -5.31 21.90 -23.18
C GLU A 207 -6.70 21.41 -22.71
N GLU A 208 -7.74 22.23 -22.85
CA GLU A 208 -9.11 21.91 -22.48
C GLU A 208 -9.74 20.76 -23.28
N ASP A 209 -9.19 20.49 -24.46
CA ASP A 209 -9.63 19.41 -25.36
C ASP A 209 -8.92 18.08 -25.06
N MET A 210 -7.82 18.09 -24.31
CA MET A 210 -7.02 16.90 -24.01
C MET A 210 -7.75 15.98 -23.03
N PRO A 211 -8.08 14.72 -23.40
CA PRO A 211 -8.58 13.75 -22.43
C PRO A 211 -7.64 13.53 -21.25
N ILE A 212 -8.18 13.45 -20.05
CA ILE A 212 -7.41 13.17 -18.82
C ILE A 212 -7.16 11.68 -18.73
N LEU A 213 -5.87 11.31 -18.65
CA LEU A 213 -5.39 9.93 -18.64
C LEU A 213 -4.97 9.52 -17.23
N ASP A 214 -5.38 8.33 -16.80
CA ASP A 214 -4.91 7.69 -15.56
C ASP A 214 -5.03 6.17 -15.68
N GLY A 215 -4.44 5.42 -14.75
CA GLY A 215 -4.55 3.96 -14.81
C GLY A 215 -3.62 3.19 -13.90
N ALA A 216 -3.36 1.96 -14.32
CA ALA A 216 -2.48 1.05 -13.63
C ALA A 216 -1.02 1.50 -13.71
N GLU A 217 -0.27 1.26 -12.65
CA GLU A 217 1.16 1.54 -12.52
C GLU A 217 1.97 1.00 -13.72
N ALA A 218 1.73 -0.25 -14.11
CA ALA A 218 2.40 -0.85 -15.25
C ALA A 218 2.12 -0.12 -16.59
N CYS A 219 0.96 0.52 -16.72
CA CYS A 219 0.54 1.15 -17.98
C CYS A 219 1.00 2.61 -18.10
N TYR A 220 1.57 3.21 -17.04
CA TYR A 220 1.96 4.62 -17.05
C TYR A 220 2.89 4.98 -18.19
N PRO A 221 4.00 4.26 -18.48
CA PRO A 221 4.86 4.59 -19.61
C PRO A 221 4.15 4.52 -20.96
N LEU A 222 3.17 3.63 -21.11
CA LEU A 222 2.43 3.45 -22.34
C LEU A 222 1.52 4.65 -22.64
N TYR A 223 0.66 5.02 -21.68
CA TYR A 223 -0.26 6.13 -21.94
C TYR A 223 0.43 7.50 -21.87
N ALA A 224 1.54 7.64 -21.13
CA ALA A 224 2.38 8.82 -21.19
C ALA A 224 3.03 8.99 -22.59
N ALA A 225 3.44 7.89 -23.23
CA ALA A 225 3.94 7.92 -24.60
C ALA A 225 2.86 8.32 -25.60
N PHE A 226 1.63 7.84 -25.46
CA PHE A 226 0.50 8.27 -26.28
C PHE A 226 0.21 9.77 -26.13
N ALA A 227 0.18 10.26 -24.89
CA ALA A 227 -0.02 11.69 -24.63
C ALA A 227 1.09 12.53 -25.24
N ARG A 228 2.34 12.12 -25.10
CA ARG A 228 3.49 12.83 -25.67
C ARG A 228 3.45 12.87 -27.20
N ALA A 229 2.87 11.85 -27.83
CA ALA A 229 2.72 11.80 -29.29
C ALA A 229 1.55 12.65 -29.78
N ALA A 230 0.46 12.77 -29.02
CA ALA A 230 -0.81 13.33 -29.49
C ALA A 230 -1.16 14.71 -28.90
N TYR A 231 -0.57 15.09 -27.75
CA TYR A 231 -0.94 16.32 -27.03
C TYR A 231 0.15 17.37 -27.23
N LYS A 232 -0.22 18.50 -27.79
CA LYS A 232 0.72 19.60 -28.03
C LYS A 232 1.17 20.21 -26.69
N ASP A 233 2.46 20.44 -26.56
CA ASP A 233 3.10 21.10 -25.40
C ASP A 233 2.79 20.43 -24.04
N ILE A 234 2.44 19.16 -24.03
CA ILE A 234 2.06 18.43 -22.80
C ILE A 234 3.20 18.41 -21.75
N ASP A 235 4.44 18.38 -22.20
CA ASP A 235 5.62 18.44 -21.32
C ASP A 235 5.70 19.79 -20.58
N ILE A 236 5.38 20.90 -21.25
CA ILE A 236 5.34 22.25 -20.67
C ILE A 236 4.16 22.34 -19.67
N ILE A 237 2.96 21.91 -20.09
CA ILE A 237 1.74 21.96 -19.27
C ILE A 237 1.93 21.20 -17.96
N GLU A 238 2.42 19.96 -18.04
CA GLU A 238 2.62 19.13 -16.84
C GLU A 238 3.75 19.65 -15.95
N LYS A 239 4.84 20.15 -16.54
CA LYS A 239 5.96 20.74 -15.78
C LYS A 239 5.52 21.96 -14.99
N GLU A 240 4.79 22.88 -15.61
CA GLU A 240 4.25 24.06 -14.93
C GLU A 240 3.28 23.70 -13.82
N TRP A 241 2.44 22.69 -14.01
CA TRP A 241 1.50 22.24 -13.01
C TRP A 241 2.22 21.65 -11.78
N ILE A 242 3.25 20.79 -11.98
CA ILE A 242 4.07 20.21 -10.92
C ILE A 242 4.81 21.30 -10.13
N GLU A 243 5.39 22.28 -10.84
CA GLU A 243 6.14 23.38 -10.21
C GLU A 243 5.25 24.29 -9.34
N LYS A 244 3.98 24.44 -9.67
CA LYS A 244 3.01 25.16 -8.84
C LYS A 244 2.64 24.41 -7.55
N GLY A 245 2.88 23.11 -7.48
CA GLY A 245 2.66 22.28 -6.28
C GLY A 245 1.19 22.12 -5.89
N GLU A 246 0.26 22.30 -6.81
CA GLU A 246 -1.17 22.39 -6.54
C GLU A 246 -1.81 21.07 -6.09
N ASN A 247 -1.20 19.92 -6.46
CA ASN A 247 -1.75 18.63 -6.03
C ASN A 247 -0.73 17.50 -6.12
N VAL A 248 -0.21 17.05 -4.99
CA VAL A 248 0.86 16.04 -4.92
C VAL A 248 0.40 14.59 -5.07
N TRP A 249 -0.91 14.30 -5.07
CA TRP A 249 -1.38 12.92 -5.08
C TRP A 249 -1.67 12.35 -6.48
N LYS A 250 -1.82 13.19 -7.50
CA LYS A 250 -2.11 12.76 -8.87
C LYS A 250 -0.87 12.55 -9.75
N ASN A 251 0.29 13.10 -9.40
CA ASN A 251 1.52 13.11 -10.20
C ASN A 251 1.42 13.75 -11.59
N GLY A 252 0.32 14.38 -11.94
CA GLY A 252 0.08 15.06 -13.21
C GLY A 252 -1.32 15.63 -13.30
N LYS A 253 -1.52 16.63 -14.14
CA LYS A 253 -2.79 17.29 -14.40
C LYS A 253 -3.65 16.50 -15.38
N ILE A 254 -3.07 16.23 -16.55
CA ILE A 254 -3.72 15.56 -17.70
C ILE A 254 -3.25 14.12 -17.80
N VAL A 255 -1.95 13.88 -17.61
CA VAL A 255 -1.36 12.55 -17.59
C VAL A 255 -1.07 12.16 -16.16
N SER A 256 -2.11 11.76 -15.44
CA SER A 256 -2.02 11.47 -14.03
C SER A 256 -1.70 9.99 -13.75
N PHE A 257 -1.24 9.73 -12.55
CA PHE A 257 -0.98 8.39 -12.03
C PHE A 257 -1.47 8.28 -10.58
N THR A 258 -2.56 7.54 -10.38
CA THR A 258 -3.14 7.34 -9.05
C THR A 258 -3.33 5.87 -8.65
N ASN A 259 -3.04 4.93 -9.51
CA ASN A 259 -3.24 3.48 -9.45
C ASN A 259 -4.60 2.99 -9.98
N SER A 260 -4.69 1.66 -10.20
CA SER A 260 -5.87 1.05 -10.83
C SER A 260 -7.17 1.25 -10.06
N ILE A 261 -7.14 1.33 -8.73
CA ILE A 261 -8.35 1.48 -7.91
C ILE A 261 -8.82 2.94 -7.99
N ASN A 262 -7.97 3.88 -7.62
CA ASN A 262 -8.31 5.29 -7.60
C ASN A 262 -8.63 5.83 -9.01
N ALA A 263 -7.88 5.42 -10.03
CA ALA A 263 -8.15 5.83 -11.40
C ALA A 263 -9.50 5.32 -11.90
N PHE A 264 -9.89 4.09 -11.54
CA PHE A 264 -11.21 3.56 -11.88
C PHE A 264 -12.34 4.31 -11.13
N ASP A 265 -12.14 4.59 -9.85
CA ASP A 265 -13.09 5.39 -9.06
C ASP A 265 -13.26 6.80 -9.67
N ARG A 266 -12.18 7.45 -10.07
CA ARG A 266 -12.21 8.74 -10.77
C ARG A 266 -12.94 8.67 -12.10
N LEU A 267 -12.81 7.59 -12.85
CA LEU A 267 -13.56 7.35 -14.08
C LEU A 267 -15.07 7.26 -13.81
N ILE A 268 -15.48 6.61 -12.72
CA ILE A 268 -16.89 6.37 -12.40
C ILE A 268 -17.55 7.58 -11.73
N TYR A 269 -16.86 8.23 -10.77
CA TYR A 269 -17.42 9.25 -9.90
C TYR A 269 -17.02 10.69 -10.29
N GLY A 270 -15.89 10.86 -10.98
CA GLY A 270 -15.27 12.16 -11.20
C GLY A 270 -15.90 13.05 -12.29
N LYS A 271 -17.08 12.71 -12.81
CA LYS A 271 -17.68 13.41 -13.97
C LYS A 271 -17.95 14.91 -13.74
N GLU A 272 -18.23 15.33 -12.52
CA GLU A 272 -18.65 16.70 -12.17
C GLU A 272 -17.57 17.52 -11.44
N ASP A 273 -16.45 16.88 -11.08
CA ASP A 273 -15.37 17.51 -10.30
C ASP A 273 -14.08 17.65 -11.14
N ASP A 274 -13.17 18.54 -10.71
CA ASP A 274 -11.80 18.69 -11.26
C ASP A 274 -10.95 17.40 -11.14
N ASP A 275 -11.55 16.33 -10.60
CA ASP A 275 -10.92 15.04 -10.36
C ASP A 275 -11.37 13.92 -11.31
N ARG A 276 -11.89 14.25 -12.46
CA ARG A 276 -12.31 13.28 -13.47
C ARG A 276 -11.13 12.55 -14.13
N VAL A 277 -11.41 11.38 -14.68
CA VAL A 277 -10.61 10.67 -15.66
C VAL A 277 -11.49 10.38 -16.88
N ASP A 278 -10.98 10.68 -18.07
CA ASP A 278 -11.69 10.40 -19.32
C ASP A 278 -11.28 9.05 -19.90
N MET A 279 -10.01 8.66 -19.74
CA MET A 279 -9.43 7.45 -20.29
C MET A 279 -8.63 6.70 -19.21
N PHE A 280 -9.12 5.56 -18.81
CA PHE A 280 -8.43 4.66 -17.86
C PHE A 280 -7.65 3.59 -18.64
N PHE A 281 -6.41 3.35 -18.21
CA PHE A 281 -5.51 2.33 -18.77
C PHE A 281 -5.17 1.26 -17.74
N GLY A 282 -5.49 0.00 -18.03
CA GLY A 282 -5.21 -1.08 -17.07
C GLY A 282 -5.73 -2.44 -17.52
N ALA A 283 -5.79 -3.36 -16.57
CA ALA A 283 -6.43 -4.64 -16.78
C ALA A 283 -7.97 -4.49 -16.91
N LYS A 284 -8.63 -5.52 -17.41
CA LYS A 284 -10.10 -5.60 -17.39
C LYS A 284 -10.63 -5.39 -15.96
N PRO A 285 -11.69 -4.58 -15.77
CA PRO A 285 -12.26 -4.34 -14.45
C PRO A 285 -12.75 -5.61 -13.76
N SER A 286 -12.70 -5.63 -12.43
CA SER A 286 -13.25 -6.72 -11.62
C SER A 286 -14.78 -6.79 -11.73
N ALA A 287 -15.34 -7.92 -11.36
CA ALA A 287 -16.81 -8.09 -11.30
C ALA A 287 -17.46 -7.04 -10.39
N SER A 288 -16.82 -6.71 -9.25
CA SER A 288 -17.35 -5.68 -8.33
C SER A 288 -17.25 -4.27 -8.90
N GLN A 289 -16.19 -3.95 -9.64
CA GLN A 289 -16.07 -2.66 -10.33
C GLN A 289 -17.12 -2.50 -11.46
N LEU A 290 -17.39 -3.56 -12.21
CA LEU A 290 -18.44 -3.54 -13.23
C LEU A 290 -19.84 -3.42 -12.61
N GLU A 291 -20.09 -4.06 -11.47
CA GLU A 291 -21.34 -3.90 -10.72
C GLU A 291 -21.49 -2.48 -10.16
N GLU A 292 -20.43 -1.90 -9.66
CA GLU A 292 -20.40 -0.52 -9.19
C GLU A 292 -20.71 0.47 -10.31
N ALA A 293 -20.06 0.35 -11.46
CA ALA A 293 -20.36 1.17 -12.63
C ALA A 293 -21.85 1.06 -13.03
N LYS A 294 -22.41 -0.16 -13.00
CA LYS A 294 -23.83 -0.40 -13.28
C LYS A 294 -24.74 0.28 -12.26
N ASN A 295 -24.40 0.20 -10.96
CA ASN A 295 -25.18 0.84 -9.89
C ASN A 295 -25.17 2.38 -10.03
N MET A 296 -24.06 2.94 -10.48
CA MET A 296 -23.91 4.36 -10.81
C MET A 296 -24.49 4.74 -12.17
N LYS A 297 -25.07 3.78 -12.92
CA LYS A 297 -25.60 3.95 -14.27
C LYS A 297 -24.57 4.47 -15.27
N VAL A 298 -23.31 4.11 -15.06
CA VAL A 298 -22.20 4.41 -15.97
C VAL A 298 -22.02 3.23 -16.92
N GLU A 299 -22.20 3.48 -18.21
CA GLU A 299 -21.88 2.51 -19.25
C GLU A 299 -20.45 2.68 -19.72
N LEU A 300 -19.71 1.57 -19.78
CA LEU A 300 -18.30 1.57 -20.15
C LEU A 300 -18.06 0.98 -21.53
N ASN A 301 -17.09 1.56 -22.27
CA ASN A 301 -16.40 0.92 -23.36
C ASN A 301 -15.11 0.31 -22.83
N ILE A 302 -14.87 -0.97 -23.10
CA ILE A 302 -13.65 -1.69 -22.73
C ILE A 302 -12.98 -2.16 -24.01
N THR A 303 -11.87 -1.52 -24.35
CA THR A 303 -11.17 -1.74 -25.62
C THR A 303 -9.77 -2.30 -25.35
N PRO A 304 -9.44 -3.53 -25.79
CA PRO A 304 -8.07 -4.02 -25.77
C PRO A 304 -7.16 -3.16 -26.65
N ILE A 305 -6.03 -2.71 -26.11
CA ILE A 305 -5.07 -1.84 -26.82
C ILE A 305 -3.67 -2.44 -26.91
N ALA A 306 -3.32 -3.39 -26.05
CA ALA A 306 -2.06 -4.12 -26.08
C ALA A 306 -2.27 -5.53 -25.50
N LYS A 307 -1.42 -6.50 -25.90
CA LYS A 307 -1.31 -7.79 -25.22
C LYS A 307 -0.23 -7.73 -24.14
N GLU A 308 -0.47 -8.42 -23.05
CA GLU A 308 0.40 -8.53 -21.89
C GLU A 308 0.36 -9.95 -21.33
N ALA A 309 1.29 -10.34 -20.46
CA ALA A 309 1.26 -11.58 -19.76
C ALA A 309 1.03 -11.38 -18.25
N PHE A 310 0.09 -12.12 -17.69
CA PHE A 310 -0.02 -12.31 -16.26
C PHE A 310 0.99 -13.36 -15.84
N VAL A 311 1.94 -13.00 -14.96
CA VAL A 311 3.12 -13.81 -14.65
C VAL A 311 3.23 -14.10 -13.18
N PHE A 312 3.86 -15.24 -12.87
CA PHE A 312 4.23 -15.66 -11.54
C PHE A 312 5.74 -15.62 -11.40
N PHE A 313 6.23 -15.26 -10.23
CA PHE A 313 7.65 -15.14 -9.96
C PHE A 313 8.00 -15.59 -8.54
N VAL A 314 9.24 -16.04 -8.41
CA VAL A 314 9.86 -16.50 -7.17
C VAL A 314 11.23 -15.87 -7.01
N THR A 315 11.91 -16.12 -5.89
CA THR A 315 13.31 -15.71 -5.73
C THR A 315 14.21 -16.43 -6.75
N GLU A 316 15.28 -15.77 -7.18
CA GLU A 316 16.24 -16.31 -8.15
C GLU A 316 16.81 -17.68 -7.73
N ASP A 317 17.00 -17.91 -6.43
CA ASP A 317 17.55 -19.14 -5.87
C ASP A 317 16.53 -20.28 -5.67
N ASN A 318 15.26 -20.06 -6.00
CA ASN A 318 14.25 -21.12 -6.00
C ASN A 318 14.54 -22.10 -7.14
N PRO A 319 14.63 -23.43 -6.91
CA PRO A 319 14.96 -24.39 -7.96
C PRO A 319 13.84 -24.65 -8.98
N ILE A 320 12.64 -24.12 -8.74
CA ILE A 320 11.49 -24.27 -9.64
C ILE A 320 11.57 -23.23 -10.75
N ASP A 321 11.59 -23.68 -12.02
CA ASP A 321 11.58 -22.82 -13.21
C ASP A 321 10.27 -22.90 -13.99
N ASN A 322 9.48 -23.95 -13.73
CA ASN A 322 8.20 -24.18 -14.37
C ASN A 322 7.18 -24.67 -13.36
N ILE A 323 5.95 -24.24 -13.51
CA ILE A 323 4.83 -24.61 -12.66
C ILE A 323 3.58 -24.82 -13.51
N SER A 324 2.71 -25.77 -13.14
CA SER A 324 1.45 -25.93 -13.86
C SER A 324 0.40 -24.92 -13.39
N SER A 325 -0.53 -24.59 -14.28
CA SER A 325 -1.69 -23.76 -13.94
C SER A 325 -2.50 -24.34 -12.77
N GLU A 326 -2.57 -25.69 -12.69
CA GLU A 326 -3.25 -26.40 -11.62
C GLU A 326 -2.52 -26.24 -10.28
N ASP A 327 -1.19 -26.38 -10.28
CA ASP A 327 -0.39 -26.21 -9.06
C ASP A 327 -0.44 -24.77 -8.54
N ILE A 328 -0.44 -23.77 -9.44
CA ILE A 328 -0.64 -22.37 -9.04
C ILE A 328 -1.98 -22.22 -8.31
N LYS A 329 -3.05 -22.75 -8.89
CA LYS A 329 -4.38 -22.71 -8.26
C LYS A 329 -4.39 -23.41 -6.92
N ALA A 330 -3.76 -24.58 -6.82
CA ALA A 330 -3.65 -25.33 -5.57
C ALA A 330 -2.84 -24.60 -4.49
N ILE A 331 -1.77 -23.86 -4.87
CA ILE A 331 -1.01 -22.99 -3.94
C ILE A 331 -1.90 -21.88 -3.40
N TYR A 332 -2.57 -21.14 -4.28
CA TYR A 332 -3.37 -19.99 -3.87
C TYR A 332 -4.71 -20.38 -3.24
N HIS A 333 -5.17 -21.61 -3.45
CA HIS A 333 -6.26 -22.21 -2.69
C HIS A 333 -5.82 -22.69 -1.31
N GLY A 334 -4.54 -23.10 -1.17
CA GLY A 334 -3.95 -23.58 0.08
C GLY A 334 -3.80 -25.11 0.19
N ASP A 335 -4.01 -25.85 -0.88
CA ASP A 335 -3.79 -27.30 -0.94
C ASP A 335 -2.30 -27.65 -1.01
N ILE A 336 -1.51 -26.83 -1.70
CA ILE A 336 -0.06 -26.91 -1.76
C ILE A 336 0.54 -25.79 -0.90
N THR A 337 1.29 -26.16 0.13
CA THR A 337 1.82 -25.22 1.11
C THR A 337 3.34 -25.29 1.29
N ASN A 338 4.01 -26.23 0.59
CA ASN A 338 5.46 -26.42 0.68
C ASN A 338 6.03 -26.73 -0.70
N TRP A 339 7.12 -26.07 -1.08
CA TRP A 339 7.79 -26.27 -2.37
C TRP A 339 8.24 -27.71 -2.63
N LYS A 340 8.51 -28.48 -1.57
CA LYS A 340 8.87 -29.91 -1.68
C LYS A 340 7.78 -30.74 -2.36
N GLN A 341 6.51 -30.35 -2.26
CA GLN A 341 5.41 -31.02 -2.94
C GLN A 341 5.52 -30.90 -4.47
N LEU A 342 6.26 -29.89 -4.94
CA LEU A 342 6.53 -29.61 -6.36
C LEU A 342 7.96 -29.94 -6.78
N GLY A 343 8.72 -30.65 -5.93
CA GLY A 343 10.13 -31.02 -6.21
C GLY A 343 11.15 -29.93 -5.85
N GLY A 344 10.74 -28.87 -5.20
CA GLY A 344 11.60 -27.80 -4.69
C GLY A 344 12.21 -28.12 -3.32
N LYS A 345 12.71 -27.07 -2.65
CA LYS A 345 13.26 -27.14 -1.30
C LYS A 345 12.18 -27.48 -0.27
N ASP A 346 12.56 -28.01 0.89
CA ASP A 346 11.63 -28.20 2.02
C ASP A 346 11.38 -26.86 2.73
N GLU A 347 10.63 -26.00 2.05
CA GLU A 347 10.32 -24.64 2.47
C GLU A 347 8.82 -24.38 2.31
N GLU A 348 8.20 -23.73 3.30
CA GLU A 348 6.81 -23.31 3.24
C GLU A 348 6.62 -22.26 2.14
N ILE A 349 5.55 -22.39 1.34
CA ILE A 349 5.20 -21.41 0.32
C ILE A 349 4.49 -20.22 0.97
N LEU A 350 5.00 -19.01 0.77
CA LEU A 350 4.32 -17.78 1.10
C LEU A 350 3.80 -17.14 -0.20
N ALA A 351 2.54 -17.39 -0.48
CA ALA A 351 1.84 -16.88 -1.67
C ALA A 351 1.27 -15.49 -1.39
N PHE A 352 1.92 -14.43 -1.89
CA PHE A 352 1.45 -13.06 -1.71
C PHE A 352 0.22 -12.77 -2.55
N GLN A 353 -0.71 -12.00 -1.98
CA GLN A 353 -1.89 -11.50 -2.67
C GLN A 353 -1.90 -9.97 -2.69
N ARG A 354 -2.76 -9.42 -3.53
CA ARG A 354 -2.96 -7.99 -3.71
C ARG A 354 -4.32 -7.55 -3.17
N PRO A 355 -4.52 -6.26 -2.88
CA PRO A 355 -5.84 -5.75 -2.51
C PRO A 355 -6.88 -6.01 -3.60
N LYS A 356 -8.10 -6.27 -3.17
CA LYS A 356 -9.27 -6.39 -4.06
C LYS A 356 -9.35 -5.18 -5.00
N ASN A 357 -9.75 -5.40 -6.25
CA ASN A 357 -9.85 -4.39 -7.32
C ASN A 357 -8.51 -3.82 -7.82
N SER A 358 -7.36 -4.24 -7.30
CA SER A 358 -6.11 -3.97 -8.00
C SER A 358 -6.03 -4.80 -9.29
N GLY A 359 -5.41 -4.26 -10.35
CA GLY A 359 -5.39 -4.93 -11.67
C GLY A 359 -4.85 -6.36 -11.62
N SER A 360 -3.74 -6.60 -10.90
CA SER A 360 -3.17 -7.95 -10.78
C SER A 360 -4.00 -8.88 -9.89
N GLN A 361 -4.68 -8.38 -8.84
CA GLN A 361 -5.61 -9.19 -8.06
C GLN A 361 -6.82 -9.60 -8.89
N THR A 362 -7.37 -8.68 -9.67
CA THR A 362 -8.48 -8.96 -10.58
C THR A 362 -8.09 -10.05 -11.59
N MET A 363 -6.88 -9.99 -12.16
CA MET A 363 -6.39 -11.05 -13.05
C MET A 363 -6.21 -12.38 -12.34
N MET A 364 -5.74 -12.36 -11.07
CA MET A 364 -5.65 -13.56 -10.24
C MET A 364 -7.03 -14.18 -10.00
N GLU A 365 -8.05 -13.39 -9.69
CA GLU A 365 -9.43 -13.83 -9.52
C GLU A 365 -9.98 -14.44 -10.82
N TYR A 366 -9.72 -13.83 -11.97
CA TYR A 366 -10.12 -14.41 -13.28
C TYR A 366 -9.38 -15.72 -13.58
N PHE A 367 -8.09 -15.81 -13.26
CA PHE A 367 -7.32 -17.04 -13.43
C PHE A 367 -7.82 -18.17 -12.53
N MET A 368 -8.13 -17.88 -11.27
CA MET A 368 -8.68 -18.87 -10.33
C MET A 368 -10.04 -19.41 -10.78
N GLY A 369 -10.87 -18.58 -11.42
CA GLY A 369 -12.20 -18.96 -11.86
C GLY A 369 -13.09 -19.38 -10.67
N ASP A 370 -13.59 -20.62 -10.70
CA ASP A 370 -14.44 -21.16 -9.61
C ASP A 370 -13.66 -21.64 -8.38
N VAL A 371 -12.33 -21.67 -8.45
CA VAL A 371 -11.46 -22.05 -7.32
C VAL A 371 -11.31 -20.85 -6.39
N SER A 372 -11.71 -20.99 -5.13
CA SER A 372 -11.60 -19.92 -4.15
C SER A 372 -10.14 -19.65 -3.78
N LEU A 373 -9.80 -18.38 -3.67
CA LEU A 373 -8.54 -17.97 -3.05
C LEU A 373 -8.57 -18.26 -1.55
N LYS A 374 -7.45 -18.76 -1.02
CA LYS A 374 -7.20 -18.82 0.43
C LYS A 374 -7.30 -17.42 1.03
N GLU A 375 -7.93 -17.30 2.20
CA GLU A 375 -7.90 -16.05 2.96
C GLU A 375 -6.45 -15.70 3.31
N PRO A 376 -5.89 -14.59 2.80
CA PRO A 376 -4.51 -14.27 3.08
C PRO A 376 -4.34 -13.83 4.54
N GLN A 377 -3.21 -14.17 5.12
CA GLN A 377 -2.79 -13.51 6.36
C GLN A 377 -2.51 -12.03 6.04
N THR A 378 -2.70 -11.13 7.02
CA THR A 378 -2.58 -9.68 6.79
C THR A 378 -1.23 -9.25 6.20
N TYR A 379 -0.15 -9.98 6.47
CA TYR A 379 1.17 -9.71 5.90
C TYR A 379 1.39 -10.26 4.48
N GLU A 380 0.50 -11.12 3.98
CA GLU A 380 0.54 -11.65 2.62
C GLU A 380 -0.13 -10.71 1.60
N VAL A 381 -0.93 -9.75 2.07
CA VAL A 381 -1.57 -8.76 1.20
C VAL A 381 -0.66 -7.56 0.98
N VAL A 382 -0.31 -7.30 -0.26
CA VAL A 382 0.64 -6.24 -0.62
C VAL A 382 -0.05 -5.13 -1.40
N GLY A 383 -0.01 -3.91 -0.85
CA GLY A 383 -0.70 -2.75 -1.39
C GLY A 383 -0.21 -2.31 -2.78
N ALA A 384 1.11 -2.25 -3.02
CA ALA A 384 1.69 -1.81 -4.28
C ALA A 384 2.26 -2.97 -5.11
N MET A 385 2.30 -2.81 -6.43
CA MET A 385 2.82 -3.82 -7.36
C MET A 385 4.32 -4.06 -7.12
N GLU A 386 5.11 -3.01 -7.01
CA GLU A 386 6.53 -3.08 -6.63
C GLU A 386 6.73 -3.78 -5.29
N GLY A 387 5.87 -3.52 -4.31
CA GLY A 387 5.95 -4.14 -3.00
C GLY A 387 5.88 -5.67 -3.03
N VAL A 388 5.14 -6.28 -3.97
CA VAL A 388 5.14 -7.75 -4.14
C VAL A 388 6.50 -8.24 -4.59
N ILE A 389 7.08 -7.59 -5.61
CA ILE A 389 8.38 -7.98 -6.15
C ILE A 389 9.47 -7.81 -5.10
N THR A 390 9.52 -6.65 -4.43
CA THR A 390 10.46 -6.37 -3.34
C THR A 390 10.33 -7.40 -2.21
N LYS A 391 9.10 -7.75 -1.83
CA LYS A 391 8.88 -8.78 -0.81
C LYS A 391 9.40 -10.15 -1.24
N VAL A 392 9.15 -10.55 -2.46
CA VAL A 392 9.68 -11.83 -2.97
C VAL A 392 11.21 -11.77 -3.06
N ALA A 393 11.79 -10.70 -3.62
CA ALA A 393 13.24 -10.54 -3.78
C ALA A 393 14.03 -10.51 -2.46
N GLN A 394 13.45 -9.89 -1.42
CA GLN A 394 14.09 -9.72 -0.10
C GLN A 394 13.78 -10.86 0.88
N PHE A 395 13.09 -11.86 0.43
CA PHE A 395 12.64 -12.97 1.27
C PHE A 395 13.80 -13.91 1.62
N ASN A 396 14.57 -13.57 2.64
CA ASN A 396 15.74 -14.29 3.14
C ASN A 396 15.42 -15.27 4.28
N SER A 397 14.21 -15.82 4.36
CA SER A 397 13.81 -16.68 5.46
C SER A 397 13.58 -18.13 5.02
N GLU A 398 13.23 -18.97 5.98
CA GLU A 398 12.89 -20.38 5.81
C GLU A 398 11.62 -20.63 4.96
N LYS A 399 11.00 -19.58 4.37
CA LYS A 399 9.80 -19.67 3.55
C LYS A 399 10.08 -19.20 2.13
N GLY A 400 9.78 -20.04 1.16
CA GLY A 400 9.85 -19.71 -0.26
C GLY A 400 8.69 -18.80 -0.68
N ALA A 401 8.98 -17.57 -1.02
CA ALA A 401 7.96 -16.60 -1.45
C ALA A 401 7.57 -16.77 -2.92
N MET A 402 6.30 -16.56 -3.22
CA MET A 402 5.74 -16.50 -4.57
C MET A 402 4.86 -15.26 -4.71
N GLY A 403 4.97 -14.59 -5.85
CA GLY A 403 4.15 -13.45 -6.21
C GLY A 403 3.63 -13.51 -7.64
N TYR A 404 2.75 -12.58 -8.00
CA TYR A 404 2.25 -12.41 -9.35
C TYR A 404 2.16 -10.93 -9.72
N SER A 405 2.30 -10.65 -11.01
CA SER A 405 2.21 -9.31 -11.57
C SER A 405 1.99 -9.39 -13.09
N PHE A 406 2.26 -8.29 -13.77
CA PHE A 406 2.34 -8.23 -15.21
C PHE A 406 3.81 -8.27 -15.66
N ARG A 407 4.11 -8.95 -16.78
CA ARG A 407 5.47 -9.16 -17.28
C ARG A 407 6.23 -7.83 -17.44
N TYR A 408 5.63 -6.86 -18.14
CA TYR A 408 6.26 -5.57 -18.39
C TYR A 408 6.70 -4.89 -17.09
N PHE A 409 5.87 -4.96 -16.04
CA PHE A 409 6.22 -4.38 -14.75
C PHE A 409 7.41 -5.08 -14.10
N VAL A 410 7.46 -6.40 -14.13
CA VAL A 410 8.54 -7.18 -13.50
C VAL A 410 9.87 -7.02 -14.24
N GLU A 411 9.86 -7.04 -15.56
CA GLU A 411 11.09 -7.03 -16.38
C GLU A 411 11.60 -5.64 -16.72
N GLU A 412 10.70 -4.67 -16.97
CA GLU A 412 11.08 -3.35 -17.51
C GLU A 412 11.06 -2.23 -16.45
N LEU A 413 10.06 -2.21 -15.58
CA LEU A 413 9.90 -1.14 -14.59
C LEU A 413 10.56 -1.46 -13.25
N ASN A 414 10.67 -2.73 -12.90
CA ASN A 414 11.21 -3.13 -11.64
C ASN A 414 12.75 -3.12 -11.65
N GLN A 415 13.35 -2.60 -10.58
CA GLN A 415 14.80 -2.57 -10.41
C GLN A 415 15.34 -3.78 -9.62
N GLU A 416 14.48 -4.59 -9.04
CA GLU A 416 14.86 -5.77 -8.27
C GLU A 416 15.27 -6.93 -9.19
N LYS A 417 16.51 -7.37 -9.06
CA LYS A 417 17.09 -8.43 -9.92
C LYS A 417 17.09 -9.82 -9.28
N ASN A 418 16.57 -9.93 -8.05
CA ASN A 418 16.63 -11.20 -7.28
C ASN A 418 15.35 -12.04 -7.44
N VAL A 419 14.59 -11.80 -8.49
CA VAL A 419 13.39 -12.57 -8.84
C VAL A 419 13.50 -13.12 -10.26
N LYS A 420 12.91 -14.29 -10.47
CA LYS A 420 12.77 -14.90 -11.79
C LYS A 420 11.31 -15.20 -12.09
N LEU A 421 10.94 -15.05 -13.36
CA LEU A 421 9.65 -15.46 -13.88
C LEU A 421 9.59 -16.98 -14.02
N LEU A 422 8.45 -17.55 -13.66
CA LEU A 422 8.17 -18.97 -13.89
C LEU A 422 7.57 -19.17 -15.27
N SER A 423 7.98 -20.25 -15.95
CA SER A 423 7.20 -20.79 -17.05
C SER A 423 5.91 -21.38 -16.50
N VAL A 424 4.82 -21.25 -17.24
CA VAL A 424 3.53 -21.85 -16.89
C VAL A 424 3.18 -22.90 -17.92
N ASP A 425 2.86 -24.12 -17.46
CA ASP A 425 2.55 -25.26 -18.32
C ASP A 425 3.67 -25.54 -19.37
N GLY A 426 4.93 -25.30 -18.99
CA GLY A 426 6.12 -25.50 -19.83
C GLY A 426 6.41 -24.35 -20.80
N ILE A 427 5.66 -23.25 -20.77
CA ILE A 427 5.81 -22.11 -21.71
C ILE A 427 6.25 -20.87 -20.94
N SER A 428 7.37 -20.28 -21.37
CA SER A 428 7.89 -19.03 -20.77
C SER A 428 7.08 -17.79 -21.22
N PRO A 429 6.96 -16.75 -20.38
CA PRO A 429 6.27 -15.51 -20.72
C PRO A 429 7.12 -14.58 -21.59
N SER A 430 7.73 -15.12 -22.66
CA SER A 430 8.48 -14.31 -23.63
C SER A 430 7.56 -13.47 -24.52
N ILE A 431 8.08 -12.36 -25.05
CA ILE A 431 7.34 -11.50 -25.99
C ILE A 431 6.81 -12.34 -27.16
N GLU A 432 7.62 -13.25 -27.71
CA GLU A 432 7.23 -14.14 -28.81
C GLU A 432 6.03 -15.02 -28.42
N ASN A 433 6.05 -15.62 -27.24
CA ASN A 433 4.96 -16.50 -26.77
C ASN A 433 3.69 -15.70 -26.41
N ILE A 434 3.81 -14.43 -26.08
CA ILE A 434 2.69 -13.53 -25.85
C ILE A 434 2.07 -13.11 -27.20
N GLU A 435 2.91 -12.71 -28.18
CA GLU A 435 2.47 -12.29 -29.51
C GLU A 435 1.71 -13.39 -30.23
N ASN A 436 2.27 -14.60 -30.23
CA ASN A 436 1.67 -15.76 -30.93
C ASN A 436 0.55 -16.46 -30.10
N GLY A 437 0.33 -16.03 -28.85
CA GLY A 437 -0.72 -16.55 -27.97
C GLY A 437 -0.46 -17.95 -27.41
N THR A 438 0.77 -18.44 -27.46
CA THR A 438 1.12 -19.77 -26.88
C THR A 438 1.28 -19.73 -25.37
N TYR A 439 1.69 -18.59 -24.78
CA TYR A 439 1.71 -18.45 -23.33
C TYR A 439 0.29 -18.52 -22.76
N PRO A 440 0.01 -19.40 -21.77
CA PRO A 440 -1.37 -19.69 -21.35
C PRO A 440 -2.08 -18.53 -20.65
N LEU A 441 -1.32 -17.57 -20.09
CA LEU A 441 -1.85 -16.45 -19.32
C LEU A 441 -1.67 -15.11 -20.03
N VAL A 442 -1.83 -15.10 -21.37
CA VAL A 442 -1.91 -13.86 -22.13
C VAL A 442 -3.18 -13.11 -21.72
N THR A 443 -3.03 -11.83 -21.46
CA THR A 443 -4.10 -10.91 -21.12
C THR A 443 -4.01 -9.64 -21.96
N ASN A 444 -4.90 -8.69 -21.73
CA ASN A 444 -4.89 -7.42 -22.44
C ASN A 444 -4.67 -6.24 -21.49
N VAL A 445 -3.92 -5.25 -21.94
CA VAL A 445 -4.08 -3.89 -21.46
C VAL A 445 -5.34 -3.33 -22.14
N CYS A 446 -6.26 -2.83 -21.33
CA CYS A 446 -7.51 -2.25 -21.80
C CYS A 446 -7.49 -0.73 -21.62
N LEU A 447 -7.98 -0.03 -22.64
CA LEU A 447 -8.48 1.33 -22.50
C LEU A 447 -9.95 1.24 -22.09
N ILE A 448 -10.31 1.94 -21.02
CA ILE A 448 -11.68 1.99 -20.51
C ILE A 448 -12.13 3.44 -20.51
N THR A 449 -13.28 3.69 -21.13
CA THR A 449 -13.89 5.01 -21.26
C THR A 449 -15.38 4.93 -20.93
N ARG A 450 -15.96 6.06 -20.59
CA ARG A 450 -17.42 6.16 -20.43
C ARG A 450 -18.07 6.31 -21.80
N LYS A 451 -19.25 5.68 -22.03
CA LYS A 451 -20.00 5.88 -23.25
C LYS A 451 -20.67 7.25 -23.34
N ASP A 452 -20.92 7.87 -22.18
CA ASP A 452 -21.55 9.20 -22.08
C ASP A 452 -20.52 10.33 -21.95
N ASP A 453 -19.23 10.04 -22.26
CA ASP A 453 -18.20 11.08 -22.29
C ASP A 453 -18.52 12.10 -23.39
N SER A 454 -18.42 13.38 -23.03
CA SER A 454 -18.72 14.49 -23.93
C SER A 454 -17.49 15.02 -24.69
N ASN A 455 -16.28 14.61 -24.30
CA ASN A 455 -15.07 15.04 -24.99
C ASN A 455 -14.88 14.26 -26.30
N PRO A 456 -15.00 14.93 -27.49
CA PRO A 456 -14.91 14.26 -28.77
C PRO A 456 -13.50 13.68 -29.06
N TYR A 457 -12.50 14.11 -28.32
CA TYR A 457 -11.13 13.63 -28.49
C TYR A 457 -10.89 12.28 -27.80
N VAL A 458 -11.75 11.83 -26.90
CA VAL A 458 -11.68 10.47 -26.33
C VAL A 458 -11.75 9.40 -27.43
N GLU A 459 -12.71 9.54 -28.35
CA GLU A 459 -12.85 8.60 -29.47
C GLU A 459 -11.68 8.71 -30.46
N LYS A 460 -11.25 9.93 -30.81
CA LYS A 460 -10.11 10.15 -31.68
C LYS A 460 -8.82 9.59 -31.11
N MET A 461 -8.61 9.76 -29.81
CA MET A 461 -7.45 9.20 -29.10
C MET A 461 -7.49 7.67 -29.09
N LYS A 462 -8.66 7.06 -28.92
CA LYS A 462 -8.84 5.61 -29.03
C LYS A 462 -8.51 5.12 -30.45
N GLU A 463 -8.98 5.81 -31.49
CA GLU A 463 -8.65 5.48 -32.89
C GLU A 463 -7.15 5.59 -33.16
N PHE A 464 -6.50 6.65 -32.68
CA PHE A 464 -5.05 6.82 -32.75
C PHE A 464 -4.29 5.69 -32.04
N ILE A 465 -4.68 5.31 -30.83
CA ILE A 465 -4.05 4.20 -30.08
C ILE A 465 -4.12 2.89 -30.86
N LEU A 466 -5.22 2.65 -31.57
CA LEU A 466 -5.42 1.44 -32.37
C LEU A 466 -4.84 1.53 -33.79
N SER A 467 -4.38 2.70 -34.22
CA SER A 467 -3.74 2.90 -35.53
C SER A 467 -2.35 2.25 -35.59
N ASP A 468 -1.76 2.19 -36.77
CA ASP A 468 -0.40 1.70 -36.93
C ASP A 468 0.64 2.51 -36.13
N GLN A 469 0.44 3.82 -35.98
CA GLN A 469 1.31 4.67 -35.15
C GLN A 469 1.15 4.34 -33.69
N GLY A 470 -0.06 4.25 -33.18
CA GLY A 470 -0.33 3.89 -31.79
C GLY A 470 0.19 2.50 -31.46
N GLN A 471 0.03 1.53 -32.37
CA GLN A 471 0.53 0.17 -32.16
C GLN A 471 2.07 0.06 -32.29
N ARG A 472 2.75 1.00 -32.97
CA ARG A 472 4.21 1.13 -32.86
C ARG A 472 4.64 1.61 -31.47
N ILE A 473 3.96 2.61 -30.90
CA ILE A 473 4.20 3.07 -29.53
C ILE A 473 4.02 1.90 -28.54
N VAL A 474 2.96 1.09 -28.70
CA VAL A 474 2.75 -0.14 -27.91
C VAL A 474 3.99 -1.04 -27.94
N LYS A 475 4.47 -1.36 -29.12
CA LYS A 475 5.63 -2.25 -29.32
C LYS A 475 6.92 -1.65 -28.77
N GLU A 476 7.18 -0.38 -29.03
CA GLU A 476 8.41 0.31 -28.58
C GLU A 476 8.42 0.54 -27.07
N THR A 477 7.24 0.62 -26.44
CA THR A 477 7.14 0.62 -24.97
C THR A 477 7.49 -0.73 -24.37
N GLY A 478 7.40 -1.85 -25.11
CA GLY A 478 7.72 -3.20 -24.63
C GLY A 478 6.49 -4.10 -24.43
N TYR A 479 5.33 -3.68 -24.89
CA TYR A 479 4.11 -4.49 -24.96
C TYR A 479 3.99 -5.19 -26.31
N SER A 480 3.11 -6.19 -26.40
CA SER A 480 2.78 -6.83 -27.66
C SER A 480 1.54 -6.18 -28.29
N ARG A 481 1.52 -6.05 -29.61
CA ARG A 481 0.40 -5.45 -30.36
C ARG A 481 -0.87 -6.28 -30.22
N VAL A 482 -2.02 -5.64 -30.35
CA VAL A 482 -3.32 -6.36 -30.41
C VAL A 482 -3.61 -6.91 -31.80
N ASN A 483 -3.04 -6.32 -32.87
CA ASN A 483 -3.23 -6.67 -34.27
C ASN A 483 -1.96 -7.26 -34.87
#